data_6eb0bfd89271f5ec28074f7ff6149db1
#
_entry.id   6eb0bfd89271f5ec28074f7ff6149db1
#
_cell.length_a   1.000
_cell.length_b   1.000
_cell.length_c   1.000
_cell.angle_alpha   90.00
_cell.angle_beta   90.00
_cell.angle_gamma   90.00
#
_symmetry.space_group_name_H-M   'P 1'
#
loop_
_entity.id
_entity.type
_entity.pdbx_description
1 polymer ?
#
loop_
_entity_poly.entity_id
_entity_poly.type
_entity_poly.pdbx_seq_one_letter_code
_entity_poly.pdbx_strand_id
1 'polypeptide(L)'
;MPAQKIRANSVLPARREPVTLTTADGLDLVAELAVPEGRDPVATIICLHPLPTHGGMMDSHVYRKAAFRLPALAGVAVLRVNTRGTWSEQGTSEGSFDNAVGEQYDVAAAIEYAEFHDLPDVWLVGWSFGTDLALMHGNDPLVQGAILLSPPLRFSDEEHLAQWAESGKPVSAFVPEHDDYLRPAEARERFRAIPQAEVVPFEGSKHLWVGDAERVLDEIVRRVAPGVSVPLPTEWDGPMETADTSAYNAHNLAAYKDVKVPGPAQRSAGD
;
A
#
# COMPACT_ATOMS: atom_id res chain seq x y z
N MET A 1 11.59 -20.97 -22.41
CA MET A 1 10.21 -20.98 -22.97
C MET A 1 10.03 -19.65 -23.70
N PRO A 2 9.14 -19.52 -24.70
CA PRO A 2 8.90 -18.21 -25.28
C PRO A 2 8.33 -17.26 -24.21
N ALA A 3 8.72 -16.00 -24.25
CA ALA A 3 8.22 -15.00 -23.31
C ALA A 3 6.68 -14.91 -23.39
N GLN A 4 6.04 -14.83 -22.24
CA GLN A 4 4.59 -14.76 -22.09
C GLN A 4 4.20 -13.41 -21.52
N LYS A 5 3.10 -12.85 -21.98
CA LYS A 5 2.59 -11.56 -21.48
C LYS A 5 2.12 -11.68 -20.03
N ILE A 6 2.61 -10.78 -19.17
CA ILE A 6 2.13 -10.65 -17.79
C ILE A 6 0.73 -10.02 -17.82
N ARG A 7 -0.25 -10.73 -17.30
CA ARG A 7 -1.67 -10.31 -17.21
C ARG A 7 -2.02 -9.89 -15.79
N ALA A 8 -3.22 -9.35 -15.59
CA ALA A 8 -3.67 -8.83 -14.31
C ALA A 8 -3.54 -9.82 -13.13
N ASN A 9 -3.77 -11.10 -13.38
CA ASN A 9 -3.72 -12.20 -12.41
C ASN A 9 -2.51 -13.12 -12.57
N SER A 10 -1.49 -12.71 -13.34
CA SER A 10 -0.24 -13.47 -13.46
C SER A 10 0.54 -13.41 -12.15
N VAL A 11 1.03 -14.59 -11.72
CA VAL A 11 1.84 -14.80 -10.54
C VAL A 11 3.22 -15.24 -10.98
N LEU A 12 4.23 -14.42 -10.77
CA LEU A 12 5.62 -14.70 -11.05
C LEU A 12 6.27 -15.43 -9.88
N PRO A 13 7.40 -16.13 -10.10
CA PRO A 13 8.09 -16.87 -9.05
C PRO A 13 8.46 -15.99 -7.87
N ALA A 14 8.11 -16.44 -6.68
CA ALA A 14 8.53 -15.87 -5.40
C ALA A 14 8.25 -16.87 -4.29
N ARG A 15 9.03 -16.84 -3.23
CA ARG A 15 8.67 -17.53 -1.99
C ARG A 15 7.62 -16.69 -1.28
N ARG A 16 6.45 -17.28 -1.04
CA ARG A 16 5.32 -16.65 -0.34
C ARG A 16 5.00 -17.40 0.92
N GLU A 17 4.91 -16.68 2.01
CA GLU A 17 4.68 -17.25 3.34
C GLU A 17 3.50 -16.53 3.98
N PRO A 18 2.48 -17.28 4.47
CA PRO A 18 1.50 -16.71 5.35
C PRO A 18 2.18 -16.31 6.66
N VAL A 19 1.83 -15.14 7.17
CA VAL A 19 2.40 -14.57 8.38
C VAL A 19 1.27 -14.22 9.33
N THR A 20 1.46 -14.53 10.62
CA THR A 20 0.64 -13.98 11.69
C THR A 20 1.48 -12.92 12.41
N LEU A 21 0.97 -11.69 12.49
CA LEU A 21 1.59 -10.62 13.26
C LEU A 21 0.83 -10.47 14.57
N THR A 22 1.51 -10.64 15.70
CA THR A 22 0.90 -10.40 17.01
C THR A 22 1.18 -8.97 17.44
N THR A 23 0.13 -8.19 17.65
CA THR A 23 0.23 -6.79 18.06
C THR A 23 0.56 -6.64 19.54
N ALA A 24 1.08 -5.49 19.96
CA ALA A 24 1.40 -5.22 21.37
C ALA A 24 0.16 -5.22 22.29
N ASP A 25 -1.04 -4.99 21.74
CA ASP A 25 -2.32 -5.09 22.45
C ASP A 25 -2.96 -6.50 22.35
N GLY A 26 -2.23 -7.47 21.80
CA GLY A 26 -2.56 -8.90 21.87
C GLY A 26 -3.49 -9.43 20.80
N LEU A 27 -3.58 -8.77 19.64
CA LEU A 27 -4.35 -9.25 18.50
C LEU A 27 -3.46 -9.97 17.48
N ASP A 28 -3.97 -11.03 16.87
CA ASP A 28 -3.33 -11.71 15.76
C ASP A 28 -3.85 -11.18 14.41
N LEU A 29 -2.94 -10.66 13.59
CA LEU A 29 -3.25 -10.12 12.28
C LEU A 29 -2.81 -11.06 11.18
N VAL A 30 -3.61 -11.15 10.13
CA VAL A 30 -3.30 -11.91 8.92
C VAL A 30 -2.41 -11.09 7.99
N ALA A 31 -1.30 -11.68 7.57
CA ALA A 31 -0.36 -11.07 6.63
C ALA A 31 0.23 -12.11 5.67
N GLU A 32 0.94 -11.66 4.65
CA GLU A 32 1.73 -12.46 3.73
C GLU A 32 3.04 -11.75 3.41
N LEU A 33 4.15 -12.47 3.54
CA LEU A 33 5.44 -12.03 3.02
C LEU A 33 5.76 -12.73 1.69
N ALA A 34 6.02 -11.95 0.64
CA ALA A 34 6.52 -12.43 -0.63
C ALA A 34 7.95 -11.93 -0.86
N VAL A 35 8.91 -12.84 -1.04
CA VAL A 35 10.33 -12.50 -1.25
C VAL A 35 10.86 -13.14 -2.55
N PRO A 36 11.92 -12.55 -3.15
CA PRO A 36 12.57 -13.13 -4.34
C PRO A 36 13.04 -14.57 -4.09
N GLU A 37 12.97 -15.41 -5.11
CA GLU A 37 13.57 -16.74 -5.08
C GLU A 37 15.07 -16.66 -5.39
N GLY A 38 15.89 -17.39 -4.62
CA GLY A 38 17.31 -17.61 -4.90
C GLY A 38 18.23 -16.38 -4.76
N ARG A 39 17.71 -15.29 -4.22
CA ARG A 39 18.48 -14.09 -3.89
C ARG A 39 17.85 -13.33 -2.73
N ASP A 40 18.65 -12.54 -2.01
CA ASP A 40 18.15 -11.64 -1.00
C ASP A 40 17.36 -10.48 -1.64
N PRO A 41 16.33 -9.96 -0.97
CA PRO A 41 15.65 -8.76 -1.43
C PRO A 41 16.59 -7.53 -1.38
N VAL A 42 16.37 -6.60 -2.32
CA VAL A 42 17.13 -5.33 -2.36
C VAL A 42 16.47 -4.21 -1.56
N ALA A 43 15.18 -4.35 -1.30
CA ALA A 43 14.37 -3.46 -0.47
C ALA A 43 13.09 -4.19 -0.06
N THR A 44 12.37 -3.63 0.90
CA THR A 44 11.09 -4.17 1.41
C THR A 44 10.02 -3.09 1.37
N ILE A 45 8.82 -3.45 0.92
CA ILE A 45 7.64 -2.60 1.08
C ILE A 45 6.63 -3.26 2.04
N ILE A 46 6.15 -2.49 3.01
CA ILE A 46 5.02 -2.85 3.88
C ILE A 46 3.78 -2.16 3.31
N CYS A 47 2.78 -2.94 2.92
CA CYS A 47 1.57 -2.46 2.27
C CYS A 47 0.44 -2.26 3.28
N LEU A 48 0.00 -1.02 3.45
CA LEU A 48 -1.11 -0.62 4.32
C LEU A 48 -2.34 -0.31 3.46
N HIS A 49 -3.37 -1.13 3.57
CA HIS A 49 -4.50 -1.18 2.63
C HIS A 49 -5.50 0.00 2.77
N PRO A 50 -6.39 0.21 1.77
CA PRO A 50 -7.49 1.16 1.85
C PRO A 50 -8.46 0.85 2.99
N LEU A 51 -9.45 1.73 3.19
CA LEU A 51 -10.41 1.65 4.29
C LEU A 51 -11.13 0.29 4.35
N PRO A 52 -10.97 -0.48 5.44
CA PRO A 52 -11.52 -1.83 5.54
C PRO A 52 -13.04 -1.87 5.50
N THR A 53 -13.71 -0.87 6.05
CA THR A 53 -15.17 -0.74 6.01
C THR A 53 -15.75 -0.51 4.61
N HIS A 54 -14.86 -0.27 3.62
CA HIS A 54 -15.20 -0.10 2.21
C HIS A 54 -14.50 -1.16 1.33
N GLY A 55 -14.20 -2.32 1.88
CA GLY A 55 -13.62 -3.45 1.17
C GLY A 55 -12.12 -3.37 0.93
N GLY A 56 -11.41 -2.45 1.61
CA GLY A 56 -9.95 -2.42 1.63
C GLY A 56 -9.40 -3.63 2.39
N MET A 57 -8.37 -4.27 1.84
CA MET A 57 -7.70 -5.43 2.42
C MET A 57 -6.31 -5.62 1.82
N MET A 58 -5.50 -6.49 2.38
CA MET A 58 -4.17 -6.82 1.86
C MET A 58 -4.17 -7.29 0.39
N ASP A 59 -5.29 -7.86 -0.09
CA ASP A 59 -5.47 -8.29 -1.46
C ASP A 59 -6.01 -7.20 -2.40
N SER A 60 -6.15 -5.97 -1.95
CA SER A 60 -6.48 -4.84 -2.82
C SER A 60 -5.56 -4.82 -4.04
N HIS A 61 -6.12 -4.65 -5.23
CA HIS A 61 -5.52 -5.11 -6.50
C HIS A 61 -4.10 -4.58 -6.81
N VAL A 62 -3.71 -3.39 -6.33
CA VAL A 62 -2.35 -2.86 -6.47
C VAL A 62 -1.38 -3.70 -5.65
N TYR A 63 -1.71 -3.99 -4.39
CA TYR A 63 -0.86 -4.75 -3.47
C TYR A 63 -0.76 -6.22 -3.84
N ARG A 64 -1.86 -6.81 -4.30
CA ARG A 64 -1.82 -8.17 -4.85
C ARG A 64 -0.90 -8.26 -6.05
N LYS A 65 -0.96 -7.30 -6.99
CA LYS A 65 -0.04 -7.24 -8.13
C LYS A 65 1.40 -6.98 -7.70
N ALA A 66 1.62 -6.15 -6.67
CA ALA A 66 2.95 -5.95 -6.10
C ALA A 66 3.55 -7.28 -5.61
N ALA A 67 2.84 -8.03 -4.75
CA ALA A 67 3.29 -9.32 -4.24
C ALA A 67 3.47 -10.38 -5.33
N PHE A 68 2.64 -10.35 -6.38
CA PHE A 68 2.74 -11.30 -7.49
C PHE A 68 3.88 -11.03 -8.46
N ARG A 69 4.46 -9.82 -8.47
CA ARG A 69 5.39 -9.39 -9.52
C ARG A 69 6.70 -8.83 -9.02
N LEU A 70 6.69 -7.97 -8.00
CA LEU A 70 7.89 -7.22 -7.59
C LEU A 70 9.03 -8.11 -7.08
N PRO A 71 8.79 -9.23 -6.36
CA PRO A 71 9.89 -10.11 -5.99
C PRO A 71 10.67 -10.62 -7.20
N ALA A 72 9.98 -11.08 -8.25
CA ALA A 72 10.64 -11.57 -9.46
C ALA A 72 11.24 -10.45 -10.31
N LEU A 73 10.47 -9.39 -10.59
CA LEU A 73 10.85 -8.35 -11.54
C LEU A 73 11.85 -7.35 -10.97
N ALA A 74 11.75 -7.04 -9.68
CA ALA A 74 12.52 -5.97 -9.06
C ALA A 74 13.39 -6.43 -7.88
N GLY A 75 13.23 -7.66 -7.40
CA GLY A 75 13.92 -8.11 -6.18
C GLY A 75 13.42 -7.45 -4.90
N VAL A 76 12.21 -6.90 -4.89
CA VAL A 76 11.63 -6.22 -3.75
C VAL A 76 10.77 -7.19 -2.94
N ALA A 77 11.03 -7.27 -1.63
CA ALA A 77 10.15 -7.99 -0.70
C ALA A 77 8.84 -7.21 -0.50
N VAL A 78 7.72 -7.93 -0.40
CA VAL A 78 6.40 -7.33 -0.22
C VAL A 78 5.72 -7.98 0.98
N LEU A 79 5.57 -7.22 2.08
CA LEU A 79 4.78 -7.59 3.23
C LEU A 79 3.41 -6.92 3.12
N ARG A 80 2.36 -7.72 2.97
CA ARG A 80 0.97 -7.26 2.93
C ARG A 80 0.28 -7.63 4.22
N VAL A 81 -0.42 -6.70 4.82
CA VAL A 81 -1.06 -6.88 6.14
C VAL A 81 -2.53 -6.52 6.06
N ASN A 82 -3.39 -7.35 6.63
CA ASN A 82 -4.74 -6.95 7.01
C ASN A 82 -4.69 -6.28 8.39
N THR A 83 -5.08 -5.02 8.47
CA THR A 83 -5.26 -4.36 9.78
C THR A 83 -6.38 -5.04 10.58
N ARG A 84 -6.47 -4.72 11.87
CA ARG A 84 -7.47 -5.29 12.80
C ARG A 84 -8.88 -5.33 12.23
N GLY A 85 -9.57 -6.46 12.39
CA GLY A 85 -10.94 -6.70 11.92
C GLY A 85 -11.09 -6.85 10.41
N THR A 86 -10.00 -6.80 9.64
CA THR A 86 -10.06 -6.89 8.18
C THR A 86 -10.02 -8.34 7.70
N TRP A 87 -10.93 -8.64 6.76
CA TRP A 87 -11.01 -9.93 6.10
C TRP A 87 -10.24 -9.94 4.76
N SER A 88 -9.66 -11.09 4.43
CA SER A 88 -9.18 -11.43 3.08
C SER A 88 -9.35 -12.92 2.81
N GLU A 89 -8.97 -13.39 1.61
CA GLU A 89 -9.00 -14.84 1.30
C GLU A 89 -8.08 -15.67 2.21
N GLN A 90 -7.06 -15.05 2.81
CA GLN A 90 -6.12 -15.69 3.73
C GLN A 90 -6.66 -15.78 5.16
N GLY A 91 -7.74 -15.08 5.48
CA GLY A 91 -8.36 -15.10 6.80
C GLY A 91 -8.81 -13.72 7.27
N THR A 92 -9.21 -13.65 8.54
CA THR A 92 -9.66 -12.41 9.18
C THR A 92 -8.72 -12.06 10.32
N SER A 93 -8.16 -10.85 10.32
CA SER A 93 -7.44 -10.31 11.47
C SER A 93 -8.36 -10.11 12.65
N GLU A 94 -7.88 -10.36 13.85
CA GLU A 94 -8.63 -10.14 15.07
C GLU A 94 -8.94 -8.66 15.32
N GLY A 95 -9.82 -8.38 16.28
CA GLY A 95 -10.23 -7.03 16.65
C GLY A 95 -11.24 -6.41 15.68
N SER A 96 -11.22 -5.09 15.57
CA SER A 96 -12.13 -4.32 14.73
C SER A 96 -11.50 -2.99 14.33
N PHE A 97 -11.93 -2.44 13.20
CA PHE A 97 -11.52 -1.11 12.75
C PHE A 97 -11.74 -0.04 13.85
N ASP A 98 -10.69 0.73 14.18
CA ASP A 98 -10.66 1.68 15.29
C ASP A 98 -10.28 3.11 14.84
N ASN A 99 -10.67 3.50 13.64
CA ASN A 99 -10.49 4.86 13.12
C ASN A 99 -9.06 5.39 13.17
N ALA A 100 -8.08 4.56 12.83
CA ALA A 100 -6.64 4.82 12.84
C ALA A 100 -6.02 4.94 14.26
N VAL A 101 -6.77 4.69 15.33
CA VAL A 101 -6.24 4.77 16.71
C VAL A 101 -5.57 3.43 17.09
N GLY A 102 -6.32 2.36 17.14
CA GLY A 102 -5.79 1.02 17.47
C GLY A 102 -4.85 0.48 16.39
N GLU A 103 -5.04 0.89 15.15
CA GLU A 103 -4.19 0.49 14.02
C GLU A 103 -2.71 0.91 14.18
N GLN A 104 -2.37 1.77 15.14
CA GLN A 104 -0.99 2.05 15.51
C GLN A 104 -0.22 0.78 15.87
N TYR A 105 -0.85 -0.14 16.59
CA TYR A 105 -0.23 -1.41 16.98
C TYR A 105 -0.08 -2.36 15.78
N ASP A 106 -0.96 -2.25 14.79
CA ASP A 106 -0.89 -3.05 13.57
C ASP A 106 0.29 -2.63 12.69
N VAL A 107 0.49 -1.30 12.56
CA VAL A 107 1.65 -0.74 11.84
C VAL A 107 2.94 -1.09 12.56
N ALA A 108 2.98 -0.93 13.89
CA ALA A 108 4.15 -1.28 14.69
C ALA A 108 4.51 -2.78 14.54
N ALA A 109 3.53 -3.68 14.64
CA ALA A 109 3.76 -5.12 14.48
C ALA A 109 4.32 -5.48 13.09
N ALA A 110 3.89 -4.78 12.03
CA ALA A 110 4.43 -5.00 10.69
C ALA A 110 5.88 -4.51 10.55
N ILE A 111 6.24 -3.38 11.18
CA ILE A 111 7.60 -2.84 11.20
C ILE A 111 8.51 -3.74 12.04
N GLU A 112 8.08 -4.12 13.24
CA GLU A 112 8.80 -5.05 14.12
C GLU A 112 9.06 -6.41 13.45
N TYR A 113 8.08 -6.92 12.70
CA TYR A 113 8.27 -8.15 11.92
C TYR A 113 9.38 -7.98 10.88
N ALA A 114 9.41 -6.86 10.16
CA ALA A 114 10.46 -6.59 9.17
C ALA A 114 11.84 -6.47 9.83
N GLU A 115 11.93 -5.83 11.00
CA GLU A 115 13.15 -5.73 11.79
C GLU A 115 13.64 -7.12 12.25
N PHE A 116 12.74 -7.91 12.83
CA PHE A 116 13.08 -9.22 13.38
C PHE A 116 13.52 -10.24 12.32
N HIS A 117 13.13 -10.01 11.05
CA HIS A 117 13.50 -10.86 9.92
C HIS A 117 14.61 -10.26 9.06
N ASP A 118 15.31 -9.21 9.56
CA ASP A 118 16.40 -8.53 8.86
C ASP A 118 16.02 -8.12 7.42
N LEU A 119 14.76 -7.70 7.20
CA LEU A 119 14.32 -7.26 5.88
C LEU A 119 14.97 -5.90 5.53
N PRO A 120 15.62 -5.78 4.34
CA PRO A 120 16.38 -4.59 4.01
C PRO A 120 15.49 -3.42 3.58
N ASP A 121 15.99 -2.20 3.79
CA ASP A 121 15.48 -0.93 3.25
C ASP A 121 13.94 -0.86 3.27
N VAL A 122 13.36 -0.85 4.48
CA VAL A 122 11.91 -0.91 4.70
C VAL A 122 11.22 0.39 4.31
N TRP A 123 10.26 0.33 3.42
CA TRP A 123 9.39 1.43 3.01
C TRP A 123 7.93 1.14 3.33
N LEU A 124 7.20 2.15 3.76
CA LEU A 124 5.76 2.05 3.88
C LEU A 124 5.08 2.45 2.58
N VAL A 125 4.15 1.63 2.11
CA VAL A 125 3.28 1.94 0.96
C VAL A 125 1.84 1.93 1.46
N GLY A 126 1.32 3.13 1.75
CA GLY A 126 -0.08 3.30 2.15
C GLY A 126 -0.97 3.58 0.95
N TRP A 127 -2.22 3.12 0.97
CA TRP A 127 -3.22 3.47 -0.01
C TRP A 127 -4.49 3.97 0.67
N SER A 128 -4.97 5.17 0.31
CA SER A 128 -6.14 5.82 0.90
C SER A 128 -6.01 5.85 2.44
N PHE A 129 -6.86 5.18 3.19
CA PHE A 129 -6.74 5.03 4.66
C PHE A 129 -5.33 4.60 5.10
N GLY A 130 -4.72 3.67 4.39
CA GLY A 130 -3.35 3.24 4.69
C GLY A 130 -2.31 4.37 4.60
N THR A 131 -2.59 5.46 3.87
CA THR A 131 -1.71 6.64 3.86
C THR A 131 -1.75 7.41 5.16
N ASP A 132 -2.94 7.52 5.77
CA ASP A 132 -3.09 8.11 7.10
C ASP A 132 -2.35 7.27 8.13
N LEU A 133 -2.47 5.92 8.08
CA LEU A 133 -1.71 5.03 8.97
C LEU A 133 -0.19 5.21 8.82
N ALA A 134 0.30 5.30 7.58
CA ALA A 134 1.73 5.54 7.33
C ALA A 134 2.19 6.88 7.92
N LEU A 135 1.40 7.94 7.75
CA LEU A 135 1.73 9.28 8.26
C LEU A 135 1.64 9.38 9.79
N MET A 136 0.63 8.75 10.38
CA MET A 136 0.39 8.81 11.83
C MET A 136 1.34 7.94 12.64
N HIS A 137 1.67 6.74 12.12
CA HIS A 137 2.29 5.68 12.92
C HIS A 137 3.57 5.10 12.29
N GLY A 138 3.94 5.55 11.10
CA GLY A 138 5.02 4.94 10.32
C GLY A 138 6.38 5.63 10.41
N ASN A 139 6.53 6.71 11.18
CA ASN A 139 7.81 7.40 11.30
C ASN A 139 8.73 6.70 12.31
N ASP A 140 9.15 5.49 11.97
CA ASP A 140 10.01 4.62 12.77
C ASP A 140 11.46 4.64 12.24
N PRO A 141 12.50 4.51 13.10
CA PRO A 141 13.90 4.51 12.67
C PRO A 141 14.24 3.51 11.56
N LEU A 142 13.60 2.34 11.53
CA LEU A 142 13.79 1.32 10.49
C LEU A 142 13.27 1.76 9.12
N VAL A 143 12.22 2.58 9.12
CA VAL A 143 11.52 2.98 7.90
C VAL A 143 12.33 4.04 7.14
N GLN A 144 12.66 3.74 5.88
CA GLN A 144 13.42 4.62 5.00
C GLN A 144 12.60 5.77 4.45
N GLY A 145 11.29 5.57 4.26
CA GLY A 145 10.38 6.58 3.73
C GLY A 145 8.97 6.04 3.51
N ALA A 146 8.08 6.91 3.04
CA ALA A 146 6.69 6.56 2.76
C ALA A 146 6.28 6.90 1.32
N ILE A 147 5.51 5.98 0.73
CA ILE A 147 4.84 6.17 -0.56
C ILE A 147 3.33 6.14 -0.28
N LEU A 148 2.65 7.21 -0.64
CA LEU A 148 1.26 7.47 -0.30
C LEU A 148 0.40 7.45 -1.58
N LEU A 149 -0.40 6.41 -1.76
CA LEU A 149 -1.29 6.25 -2.91
C LEU A 149 -2.64 6.86 -2.61
N SER A 150 -3.04 7.90 -3.35
CA SER A 150 -4.32 8.60 -3.16
C SER A 150 -4.54 9.06 -1.71
N PRO A 151 -3.65 9.86 -1.10
CA PRO A 151 -3.75 10.27 0.29
C PRO A 151 -4.96 11.21 0.50
N PRO A 152 -5.96 10.85 1.32
CA PRO A 152 -7.11 11.70 1.60
C PRO A 152 -6.83 12.70 2.73
N LEU A 153 -5.80 12.45 3.58
CA LEU A 153 -5.48 13.21 4.79
C LEU A 153 -6.72 13.37 5.69
N ARG A 154 -7.38 12.26 5.97
CA ARG A 154 -8.65 12.24 6.70
C ARG A 154 -8.46 12.07 8.21
N PHE A 155 -7.44 11.29 8.60
CA PHE A 155 -7.13 10.98 9.99
C PHE A 155 -5.81 11.63 10.43
N SER A 156 -4.86 11.79 9.52
CA SER A 156 -3.61 12.51 9.76
C SER A 156 -3.83 14.03 9.80
N ASP A 157 -3.14 14.71 10.69
CA ASP A 157 -3.19 16.15 10.91
C ASP A 157 -1.82 16.83 10.69
N GLU A 158 -1.73 18.12 11.02
CA GLU A 158 -0.52 18.92 10.85
C GLU A 158 0.64 18.44 11.75
N GLU A 159 0.36 17.87 12.92
CA GLU A 159 1.39 17.36 13.82
C GLU A 159 2.06 16.13 13.21
N HIS A 160 1.29 15.20 12.63
CA HIS A 160 1.83 14.05 11.94
C HIS A 160 2.68 14.46 10.74
N LEU A 161 2.25 15.45 9.96
CA LEU A 161 3.05 15.97 8.84
C LEU A 161 4.35 16.62 9.32
N ALA A 162 4.32 17.34 10.44
CA ALA A 162 5.50 17.97 11.04
C ALA A 162 6.54 16.92 11.48
N GLN A 163 6.10 15.81 12.07
CA GLN A 163 7.00 14.69 12.44
C GLN A 163 7.75 14.13 11.23
N TRP A 164 7.07 13.97 10.09
CA TRP A 164 7.74 13.56 8.84
C TRP A 164 8.69 14.63 8.32
N ALA A 165 8.33 15.91 8.41
CA ALA A 165 9.21 17.01 8.04
C ALA A 165 10.50 17.03 8.88
N GLU A 166 10.39 16.84 10.19
CA GLU A 166 11.52 16.80 11.12
C GLU A 166 12.41 15.56 10.89
N SER A 167 11.83 14.43 10.51
CA SER A 167 12.59 13.21 10.23
C SER A 167 13.53 13.33 9.02
N GLY A 168 13.22 14.21 8.08
CA GLY A 168 13.93 14.35 6.81
C GLY A 168 13.75 13.18 5.84
N LYS A 169 12.98 12.16 6.21
CA LYS A 169 12.74 10.97 5.39
C LYS A 169 11.91 11.30 4.16
N PRO A 170 12.19 10.68 3.00
CA PRO A 170 11.44 10.92 1.78
C PRO A 170 9.97 10.50 1.92
N VAL A 171 9.08 11.34 1.42
CA VAL A 171 7.65 11.08 1.29
C VAL A 171 7.26 11.31 -0.16
N SER A 172 6.65 10.32 -0.81
CA SER A 172 6.16 10.44 -2.19
C SER A 172 4.65 10.24 -2.22
N ALA A 173 3.91 11.30 -2.49
CA ALA A 173 2.46 11.26 -2.62
C ALA A 173 2.06 11.08 -4.09
N PHE A 174 1.54 9.90 -4.46
CA PHE A 174 1.00 9.59 -5.78
C PHE A 174 -0.46 10.00 -5.81
N VAL A 175 -0.77 11.02 -6.57
CA VAL A 175 -2.08 11.65 -6.55
C VAL A 175 -2.76 11.55 -7.90
N PRO A 176 -3.87 10.80 -8.01
CA PRO A 176 -4.65 10.73 -9.24
C PRO A 176 -5.20 12.11 -9.65
N GLU A 177 -5.17 12.40 -10.94
CA GLU A 177 -5.74 13.67 -11.48
C GLU A 177 -7.21 13.83 -11.12
N HIS A 178 -7.96 12.71 -11.15
CA HIS A 178 -9.40 12.69 -10.90
C HIS A 178 -9.73 12.05 -9.54
N ASP A 179 -8.87 12.29 -8.53
CA ASP A 179 -9.15 11.83 -7.17
C ASP A 179 -10.36 12.54 -6.59
N ASP A 180 -11.24 11.78 -5.92
CA ASP A 180 -12.48 12.30 -5.34
C ASP A 180 -12.26 13.02 -3.99
N TYR A 181 -11.09 12.82 -3.35
CA TYR A 181 -10.78 13.33 -2.02
C TYR A 181 -9.75 14.46 -2.06
N LEU A 182 -8.62 14.26 -2.74
CA LEU A 182 -7.52 15.22 -2.79
C LEU A 182 -6.87 15.21 -4.17
N ARG A 183 -7.04 16.28 -4.91
CA ARG A 183 -6.44 16.43 -6.25
C ARG A 183 -5.01 16.96 -6.21
N PRO A 184 -4.21 16.80 -7.29
CA PRO A 184 -2.79 17.16 -7.29
C PRO A 184 -2.46 18.58 -6.82
N ALA A 185 -3.28 19.56 -7.17
CA ALA A 185 -3.06 20.96 -6.77
C ALA A 185 -3.25 21.14 -5.26
N GLU A 186 -4.30 20.56 -4.69
CA GLU A 186 -4.60 20.59 -3.25
C GLU A 186 -3.57 19.76 -2.47
N ALA A 187 -3.16 18.61 -3.02
CA ALA A 187 -2.12 17.79 -2.42
C ALA A 187 -0.80 18.55 -2.30
N ARG A 188 -0.38 19.28 -3.33
CA ARG A 188 0.83 20.12 -3.26
C ARG A 188 0.74 21.16 -2.16
N GLU A 189 -0.42 21.75 -1.93
CA GLU A 189 -0.62 22.72 -0.86
C GLU A 189 -0.50 22.06 0.52
N ARG A 190 -1.18 20.94 0.71
CA ARG A 190 -1.17 20.21 1.99
C ARG A 190 0.21 19.65 2.32
N PHE A 191 0.89 19.05 1.35
CA PHE A 191 2.23 18.45 1.54
C PHE A 191 3.37 19.47 1.61
N ARG A 192 3.12 20.78 1.46
CA ARG A 192 4.12 21.83 1.77
C ARG A 192 4.61 21.79 3.22
N ALA A 193 3.81 21.23 4.11
CA ALA A 193 4.22 21.00 5.50
C ALA A 193 5.42 20.06 5.62
N ILE A 194 5.70 19.24 4.60
CA ILE A 194 6.83 18.30 4.53
C ILE A 194 7.75 18.77 3.39
N PRO A 195 8.83 19.55 3.66
CA PRO A 195 9.65 20.16 2.61
C PRO A 195 10.28 19.16 1.62
N GLN A 196 10.58 17.95 2.08
CA GLN A 196 11.15 16.88 1.28
C GLN A 196 10.09 16.01 0.57
N ALA A 197 8.79 16.30 0.74
CA ALA A 197 7.75 15.52 0.06
C ALA A 197 7.68 15.84 -1.44
N GLU A 198 7.52 14.79 -2.23
CA GLU A 198 7.24 14.88 -3.66
C GLU A 198 5.77 14.55 -3.93
N VAL A 199 5.04 15.42 -4.60
CA VAL A 199 3.69 15.15 -5.10
C VAL A 199 3.76 14.79 -6.57
N VAL A 200 3.47 13.53 -6.88
CA VAL A 200 3.52 12.95 -8.24
C VAL A 200 2.10 12.85 -8.77
N PRO A 201 1.72 13.69 -9.76
CA PRO A 201 0.40 13.61 -10.37
C PRO A 201 0.33 12.41 -11.33
N PHE A 202 -0.77 11.70 -11.32
CA PHE A 202 -1.07 10.62 -12.26
C PHE A 202 -2.22 11.04 -13.17
N GLU A 203 -1.89 11.45 -14.39
CA GLU A 203 -2.85 11.89 -15.40
C GLU A 203 -3.83 10.77 -15.76
N GLY A 204 -5.12 11.10 -15.87
CA GLY A 204 -6.22 10.20 -16.21
C GLY A 204 -6.62 9.23 -15.10
N SER A 205 -5.85 9.13 -14.04
CA SER A 205 -6.07 8.18 -12.94
C SER A 205 -7.18 8.63 -11.99
N LYS A 206 -7.76 7.66 -11.30
CA LYS A 206 -8.78 7.84 -10.24
C LYS A 206 -8.33 7.17 -8.95
N HIS A 207 -9.01 7.49 -7.85
CA HIS A 207 -8.71 7.04 -6.48
C HIS A 207 -8.37 5.55 -6.35
N LEU A 208 -9.06 4.69 -7.08
CA LEU A 208 -8.92 3.24 -6.99
C LEU A 208 -7.86 2.64 -7.93
N TRP A 209 -7.13 3.43 -8.71
CA TRP A 209 -6.04 2.97 -9.57
C TRP A 209 -6.41 1.88 -10.58
N VAL A 210 -7.68 1.81 -10.97
CA VAL A 210 -8.14 0.81 -11.95
C VAL A 210 -7.53 1.09 -13.31
N GLY A 211 -6.74 0.13 -13.81
CA GLY A 211 -6.00 0.29 -15.07
C GLY A 211 -4.60 0.87 -14.93
N ASP A 212 -4.23 1.43 -13.77
CA ASP A 212 -2.96 2.14 -13.54
C ASP A 212 -1.97 1.40 -12.64
N ALA A 213 -2.31 0.20 -12.17
CA ALA A 213 -1.48 -0.51 -11.19
C ALA A 213 -0.03 -0.72 -11.68
N GLU A 214 0.19 -0.99 -12.95
CA GLU A 214 1.51 -1.15 -13.54
C GLU A 214 2.34 0.14 -13.43
N ARG A 215 1.76 1.29 -13.76
CA ARG A 215 2.41 2.61 -13.61
C ARG A 215 2.74 2.91 -12.16
N VAL A 216 1.84 2.55 -11.23
CA VAL A 216 2.06 2.69 -9.78
C VAL A 216 3.22 1.83 -9.33
N LEU A 217 3.30 0.57 -9.77
CA LEU A 217 4.42 -0.32 -9.43
C LEU A 217 5.76 0.19 -9.98
N ASP A 218 5.80 0.72 -11.19
CA ASP A 218 6.99 1.34 -11.75
C ASP A 218 7.49 2.51 -10.89
N GLU A 219 6.57 3.37 -10.45
CA GLU A 219 6.91 4.51 -9.59
C GLU A 219 7.31 4.10 -8.18
N ILE A 220 6.74 3.03 -7.62
CA ILE A 220 7.19 2.43 -6.36
C ILE A 220 8.63 1.94 -6.51
N VAL A 221 8.91 1.11 -7.54
CA VAL A 221 10.24 0.54 -7.77
C VAL A 221 11.30 1.62 -8.00
N ARG A 222 10.97 2.69 -8.73
CA ARG A 222 11.88 3.83 -8.95
C ARG A 222 12.39 4.43 -7.64
N ARG A 223 11.60 4.37 -6.56
CA ARG A 223 11.95 4.94 -5.25
C ARG A 223 12.61 3.94 -4.31
N VAL A 224 12.06 2.73 -4.24
CA VAL A 224 12.55 1.74 -3.27
C VAL A 224 13.74 0.92 -3.79
N ALA A 225 13.89 0.81 -5.11
CA ALA A 225 14.96 0.05 -5.76
C ALA A 225 15.54 0.81 -6.98
N PRO A 226 16.20 1.96 -6.77
CA PRO A 226 16.64 2.85 -7.87
C PRO A 226 17.64 2.20 -8.84
N GLY A 227 18.24 1.07 -8.46
CA GLY A 227 19.11 0.27 -9.35
C GLY A 227 18.34 -0.60 -10.36
N VAL A 228 17.01 -0.70 -10.24
CA VAL A 228 16.18 -1.48 -11.14
C VAL A 228 15.61 -0.60 -12.25
N SER A 229 15.75 -1.06 -13.49
CA SER A 229 15.23 -0.33 -14.64
C SER A 229 13.70 -0.37 -14.68
N VAL A 230 13.08 0.79 -14.94
CA VAL A 230 11.63 0.93 -15.18
C VAL A 230 11.40 1.60 -16.55
N PRO A 231 10.30 1.31 -17.27
CA PRO A 231 9.18 0.48 -16.82
C PRO A 231 9.56 -0.98 -16.65
N LEU A 232 8.88 -1.66 -15.71
CA LEU A 232 9.07 -3.09 -15.46
C LEU A 232 8.68 -3.92 -16.69
N PRO A 233 9.30 -5.10 -16.90
CA PRO A 233 8.92 -5.99 -18.00
C PRO A 233 7.42 -6.33 -18.00
N THR A 234 6.82 -6.29 -19.20
CA THR A 234 5.42 -6.69 -19.41
C THR A 234 5.31 -8.14 -19.90
N GLU A 235 6.44 -8.80 -20.12
CA GLU A 235 6.57 -10.19 -20.52
C GLU A 235 7.55 -10.93 -19.60
N TRP A 236 7.37 -12.23 -19.48
CA TRP A 236 8.18 -13.11 -18.64
C TRP A 236 8.52 -14.40 -19.38
N ASP A 237 9.76 -14.83 -19.34
CA ASP A 237 10.26 -16.03 -20.03
C ASP A 237 10.43 -17.25 -19.11
N GLY A 238 10.14 -17.10 -17.81
CA GLY A 238 10.15 -18.15 -16.81
C GLY A 238 8.79 -18.79 -16.54
N PRO A 239 8.72 -19.66 -15.52
CA PRO A 239 7.44 -20.21 -15.04
C PRO A 239 6.53 -19.08 -14.55
N MET A 240 5.24 -19.21 -14.86
CA MET A 240 4.22 -18.23 -14.48
C MET A 240 2.91 -18.96 -14.22
N GLU A 241 2.28 -18.64 -13.10
CA GLU A 241 0.97 -19.14 -12.70
C GLU A 241 -0.12 -18.10 -12.92
N THR A 242 -1.37 -18.52 -12.79
CA THR A 242 -2.54 -17.64 -12.86
C THR A 242 -3.33 -17.79 -11.57
N ALA A 243 -3.46 -16.71 -10.81
CA ALA A 243 -4.26 -16.70 -9.59
C ALA A 243 -5.77 -16.75 -9.89
N ASP A 244 -6.50 -17.55 -9.12
CA ASP A 244 -7.95 -17.42 -9.03
C ASP A 244 -8.29 -16.19 -8.18
N THR A 245 -9.04 -15.28 -8.74
CA THR A 245 -9.45 -14.03 -8.07
C THR A 245 -10.97 -13.93 -7.92
N SER A 246 -11.68 -15.04 -8.03
CA SER A 246 -13.15 -15.09 -8.01
C SER A 246 -13.71 -14.63 -6.66
N ALA A 247 -13.15 -15.08 -5.54
CA ALA A 247 -13.58 -14.71 -4.20
C ALA A 247 -13.34 -13.22 -3.90
N TYR A 248 -12.15 -12.71 -4.26
CA TYR A 248 -11.84 -11.28 -4.16
C TYR A 248 -12.82 -10.41 -4.97
N ASN A 249 -13.12 -10.80 -6.20
CA ASN A 249 -14.04 -10.06 -7.05
C ASN A 249 -15.48 -10.08 -6.50
N ALA A 250 -15.92 -11.22 -5.94
CA ALA A 250 -17.22 -11.36 -5.32
C ALA A 250 -17.35 -10.48 -4.06
N HIS A 251 -16.33 -10.45 -3.21
CA HIS A 251 -16.30 -9.61 -2.01
C HIS A 251 -16.36 -8.12 -2.35
N ASN A 252 -15.52 -7.67 -3.29
CA ASN A 252 -15.52 -6.27 -3.72
C ASN A 252 -16.86 -5.84 -4.33
N LEU A 253 -17.46 -6.68 -5.18
CA LEU A 253 -18.77 -6.39 -5.74
C LEU A 253 -19.85 -6.26 -4.66
N ALA A 254 -19.77 -7.01 -3.57
CA ALA A 254 -20.67 -6.90 -2.44
C ALA A 254 -20.42 -5.60 -1.65
N ALA A 255 -19.16 -5.30 -1.33
CA ALA A 255 -18.76 -4.10 -0.58
C ALA A 255 -19.15 -2.80 -1.31
N TYR A 256 -19.01 -2.76 -2.63
CA TYR A 256 -19.37 -1.57 -3.43
C TYR A 256 -20.88 -1.39 -3.66
N LYS A 257 -21.70 -2.42 -3.51
CA LYS A 257 -23.16 -2.30 -3.69
C LYS A 257 -23.83 -1.44 -2.62
N ASP A 258 -23.26 -1.40 -1.42
CA ASP A 258 -23.84 -0.70 -0.27
C ASP A 258 -23.19 0.69 -0.02
N VAL A 259 -22.18 1.06 -0.80
CA VAL A 259 -21.53 2.37 -0.70
C VAL A 259 -22.41 3.42 -1.38
N LYS A 260 -23.25 4.11 -0.60
CA LYS A 260 -23.75 5.43 -0.99
C LYS A 260 -22.55 6.38 -0.98
N VAL A 261 -22.05 6.76 -2.15
CA VAL A 261 -21.08 7.85 -2.29
C VAL A 261 -21.68 9.08 -1.61
N PRO A 262 -21.10 9.61 -0.52
CA PRO A 262 -21.59 10.87 0.03
C PRO A 262 -21.44 11.92 -1.06
N GLY A 263 -22.52 12.58 -1.40
CA GLY A 263 -22.47 13.76 -2.27
C GLY A 263 -21.49 14.80 -1.66
N PRO A 264 -20.95 15.72 -2.47
CA PRO A 264 -20.01 16.73 -2.01
C PRO A 264 -20.62 17.43 -0.79
N ALA A 265 -19.87 17.44 0.32
CA ALA A 265 -20.29 18.06 1.57
C ALA A 265 -20.66 19.51 1.26
N GLN A 266 -21.94 19.85 1.42
CA GLN A 266 -22.37 21.23 1.45
C GLN A 266 -21.65 21.90 2.62
N ARG A 267 -20.64 22.71 2.30
CA ARG A 267 -20.07 23.64 3.27
C ARG A 267 -21.22 24.52 3.73
N SER A 268 -21.67 24.34 4.97
CA SER A 268 -22.56 25.31 5.60
C SER A 268 -21.78 26.62 5.67
N ALA A 269 -22.20 27.61 4.89
CA ALA A 269 -21.90 29.00 5.15
C ALA A 269 -22.54 29.29 6.51
N GLY A 270 -21.76 29.32 7.55
CA GLY A 270 -22.13 29.75 8.89
C GLY A 270 -21.50 31.12 9.13
N ASP A 271 -22.35 32.04 9.45
CA ASP A 271 -22.11 33.42 9.85
C ASP A 271 -21.03 33.59 10.93
#